data_6d59793e26aa59422b6d70feb9fc5d33
#
_entry.id   6d59793e26aa59422b6d70feb9fc5d33
#
_cell.length_a   1.000
_cell.length_b   1.000
_cell.length_c   1.000
_cell.angle_alpha   90.00
_cell.angle_beta   90.00
_cell.angle_gamma   90.00
#
_symmetry.space_group_name_H-M   'P 1'
#
loop_
_entity.id
_entity.type
_entity.pdbx_description
1 polymer ?
#
loop_
_entity_poly.entity_id
_entity_poly.type
_entity_poly.pdbx_seq_one_letter_code
_entity_poly.pdbx_strand_id
1 'polypeptide(L)'
;QMSASLQGALAFQKGLGCVHSLSHSLGGINPRLHHGTLNAIFLPAVLRFNRAAASVIADDKMARLAQAMDLAGGDQVEQALKDKSRALGLPQGLAALGVTEDLFPRIVAGALADHSHRTNPRDASADDYLRMLAESM
;
A
#
# COMPACT_ATOMS: atom_id res chain seq x y z
N GLN A 1 13.20 -14.15 -11.50
CA GLN A 1 12.27 -13.09 -11.87
C GLN A 1 10.96 -13.62 -12.48
N MET A 2 10.98 -14.50 -13.46
CA MET A 2 9.76 -15.07 -14.09
C MET A 2 8.84 -15.74 -13.06
N SER A 3 9.38 -16.60 -12.18
CA SER A 3 8.61 -17.24 -11.11
C SER A 3 8.01 -16.22 -10.13
N ALA A 4 8.77 -15.21 -9.73
CA ALA A 4 8.29 -14.16 -8.84
C ALA A 4 7.17 -13.33 -9.51
N SER A 5 7.31 -13.01 -10.79
CA SER A 5 6.28 -12.30 -11.56
C SER A 5 4.99 -13.12 -11.68
N LEU A 6 5.10 -14.43 -11.95
CA LEU A 6 3.95 -15.33 -11.99
C LEU A 6 3.25 -15.43 -10.64
N GLN A 7 4.01 -15.59 -9.55
CA GLN A 7 3.44 -15.63 -8.20
C GLN A 7 2.74 -14.31 -7.84
N GLY A 8 3.31 -13.18 -8.22
CA GLY A 8 2.67 -11.87 -8.06
C GLY A 8 1.34 -11.79 -8.82
N ALA A 9 1.30 -12.26 -10.06
CA ALA A 9 0.08 -12.29 -10.87
C ALA A 9 -0.99 -13.21 -10.27
N LEU A 10 -0.61 -14.34 -9.70
CA LEU A 10 -1.53 -15.25 -9.01
C LEU A 10 -2.05 -14.65 -7.70
N ALA A 11 -1.20 -13.94 -6.95
CA ALA A 11 -1.60 -13.23 -5.74
C ALA A 11 -2.60 -12.10 -6.04
N PHE A 12 -2.45 -11.43 -7.18
CA PHE A 12 -3.35 -10.38 -7.66
C PHE A 12 -4.82 -10.85 -7.72
N GLN A 13 -5.06 -12.11 -8.05
CA GLN A 13 -6.41 -12.70 -8.10
C GLN A 13 -7.10 -12.79 -6.72
N LYS A 14 -6.36 -12.61 -5.63
CA LYS A 14 -6.90 -12.61 -4.26
C LYS A 14 -7.51 -11.28 -3.83
N GLY A 15 -7.35 -10.24 -4.63
CA GLY A 15 -7.75 -8.88 -4.35
C GLY A 15 -6.57 -7.96 -4.04
N LEU A 16 -6.79 -6.67 -4.23
CA LEU A 16 -5.72 -5.66 -4.24
C LEU A 16 -5.69 -4.76 -3.00
N GLY A 17 -6.82 -4.55 -2.35
CA GLY A 17 -6.94 -3.78 -1.11
C GLY A 17 -6.64 -2.28 -1.23
N CYS A 18 -6.40 -1.65 -0.07
CA CYS A 18 -6.26 -0.20 0.08
C CYS A 18 -5.08 0.41 -0.70
N VAL A 19 -4.00 -0.33 -0.95
CA VAL A 19 -2.88 0.16 -1.76
C VAL A 19 -3.36 0.57 -3.14
N HIS A 20 -4.11 -0.31 -3.80
CA HIS A 20 -4.61 -0.05 -5.13
C HIS A 20 -5.78 0.93 -5.14
N SER A 21 -6.66 0.90 -4.14
CA SER A 21 -7.72 1.90 -4.00
C SER A 21 -7.16 3.32 -3.97
N LEU A 22 -6.12 3.56 -3.19
CA LEU A 22 -5.44 4.85 -3.12
C LEU A 22 -4.72 5.19 -4.43
N SER A 23 -3.97 4.24 -4.99
CA SER A 23 -3.19 4.50 -6.21
C SER A 23 -4.08 4.67 -7.45
N HIS A 24 -5.19 3.94 -7.57
CA HIS A 24 -6.16 4.14 -8.64
C HIS A 24 -6.82 5.52 -8.54
N SER A 25 -7.27 5.89 -7.33
CA SER A 25 -7.88 7.20 -7.10
C SER A 25 -6.94 8.34 -7.46
N LEU A 26 -5.71 8.32 -6.93
CA LEU A 26 -4.73 9.37 -7.21
C LEU A 26 -4.25 9.35 -8.67
N GLY A 27 -4.05 8.18 -9.26
CA GLY A 27 -3.72 8.04 -10.67
C GLY A 27 -4.82 8.55 -11.60
N GLY A 28 -6.09 8.39 -11.22
CA GLY A 28 -7.24 8.97 -11.92
C GLY A 28 -7.28 10.50 -11.84
N ILE A 29 -6.82 11.08 -10.72
CA ILE A 29 -6.70 12.53 -10.54
C ILE A 29 -5.53 13.10 -11.37
N ASN A 30 -4.39 12.41 -11.34
CA ASN A 30 -3.20 12.79 -12.08
C ASN A 30 -2.59 11.61 -12.85
N PRO A 31 -3.00 11.41 -14.12
CA PRO A 31 -2.53 10.27 -14.94
C PRO A 31 -1.02 10.25 -15.25
N ARG A 32 -0.30 11.31 -14.94
CA ARG A 32 1.17 11.36 -15.10
C ARG A 32 1.92 10.63 -13.99
N LEU A 33 1.24 10.32 -12.89
CA LEU A 33 1.83 9.59 -11.77
C LEU A 33 1.91 8.10 -12.09
N HIS A 34 3.11 7.54 -11.97
CA HIS A 34 3.32 6.14 -12.29
C HIS A 34 2.70 5.22 -11.23
N HIS A 35 1.80 4.33 -11.64
CA HIS A 35 1.02 3.45 -10.76
C HIS A 35 1.87 2.63 -9.79
N GLY A 36 2.95 1.99 -10.29
CA GLY A 36 3.85 1.21 -9.44
C GLY A 36 4.58 2.04 -8.39
N THR A 37 4.91 3.29 -8.70
CA THR A 37 5.50 4.24 -7.73
C THR A 37 4.50 4.59 -6.64
N LEU A 38 3.24 4.85 -6.99
CA LEU A 38 2.18 5.09 -6.02
C LEU A 38 1.96 3.89 -5.10
N ASN A 39 1.92 2.68 -5.68
CA ASN A 39 1.80 1.45 -4.88
C ASN A 39 2.96 1.31 -3.88
N ALA A 40 4.19 1.59 -4.29
CA ALA A 40 5.37 1.51 -3.42
C ALA A 40 5.30 2.53 -2.27
N ILE A 41 4.78 3.74 -2.52
CA ILE A 41 4.62 4.80 -1.51
C ILE A 41 3.53 4.45 -0.51
N PHE A 42 2.37 3.93 -0.96
CA PHE A 42 1.26 3.59 -0.07
C PHE A 42 1.48 2.30 0.73
N LEU A 43 2.26 1.37 0.21
CA LEU A 43 2.40 0.02 0.77
C LEU A 43 2.78 0.01 2.26
N PRO A 44 3.78 0.79 2.76
CA PRO A 44 4.14 0.77 4.18
C PRO A 44 2.98 1.19 5.11
N ALA A 45 2.27 2.28 4.79
CA ALA A 45 1.15 2.78 5.58
C ALA A 45 -0.02 1.79 5.60
N VAL A 46 -0.34 1.20 4.45
CA VAL A 46 -1.42 0.20 4.34
C VAL A 46 -1.05 -1.10 5.07
N LEU A 47 0.20 -1.55 5.03
CA LEU A 47 0.63 -2.71 5.81
C LEU A 47 0.49 -2.47 7.30
N ARG A 48 0.88 -1.28 7.78
CA ARG A 48 0.68 -0.88 9.17
C ARG A 48 -0.80 -0.93 9.58
N PHE A 49 -1.68 -0.39 8.74
CA PHE A 49 -3.12 -0.45 8.94
C PHE A 49 -3.63 -1.89 8.98
N ASN A 50 -3.23 -2.73 8.04
CA ASN A 50 -3.69 -4.11 7.90
C ASN A 50 -3.12 -5.05 8.97
N ARG A 51 -2.06 -4.69 9.68
CA ARG A 51 -1.44 -5.52 10.74
C ARG A 51 -2.44 -5.94 11.81
N ALA A 52 -3.44 -5.10 12.09
CA ALA A 52 -4.50 -5.38 13.07
C ALA A 52 -5.67 -6.20 12.52
N ALA A 53 -5.66 -6.59 11.25
CA ALA A 53 -6.72 -7.42 10.68
C ALA A 53 -6.70 -8.83 11.29
N ALA A 54 -7.87 -9.36 11.63
CA ALA A 54 -8.00 -10.68 12.26
C ALA A 54 -7.32 -11.79 11.43
N SER A 55 -7.48 -11.76 10.10
CA SER A 55 -6.83 -12.72 9.20
C SER A 55 -5.31 -12.56 9.09
N VAL A 56 -4.77 -11.38 9.39
CA VAL A 56 -3.33 -11.14 9.41
C VAL A 56 -2.72 -11.70 10.70
N ILE A 57 -3.44 -11.53 11.81
CA ILE A 57 -3.02 -12.01 13.13
C ILE A 57 -3.15 -13.54 13.19
N ALA A 58 -4.28 -14.11 12.79
CA ALA A 58 -4.56 -15.54 12.89
C ALA A 58 -3.55 -16.42 12.13
N ASP A 59 -3.09 -15.94 10.98
CA ASP A 59 -2.15 -16.65 10.11
C ASP A 59 -0.70 -16.19 10.29
N ASP A 60 -0.42 -15.34 11.27
CA ASP A 60 0.88 -14.72 11.53
C ASP A 60 1.56 -14.17 10.25
N LYS A 61 0.75 -13.46 9.44
CA LYS A 61 1.19 -13.05 8.09
C LYS A 61 2.37 -12.09 8.12
N MET A 62 2.50 -11.27 9.17
CA MET A 62 3.64 -10.36 9.28
C MET A 62 4.95 -11.11 9.52
N ALA A 63 4.96 -12.15 10.35
CA ALA A 63 6.16 -12.98 10.54
C ALA A 63 6.49 -13.79 9.27
N ARG A 64 5.48 -14.27 8.54
CA ARG A 64 5.69 -14.94 7.25
C ARG A 64 6.28 -14.01 6.19
N LEU A 65 5.85 -12.73 6.15
CA LEU A 65 6.45 -11.72 5.29
C LEU A 65 7.90 -11.45 5.68
N ALA A 66 8.17 -11.29 6.98
CA ALA A 66 9.52 -11.10 7.48
C ALA A 66 10.45 -12.26 7.10
N GLN A 67 10.00 -13.50 7.28
CA GLN A 67 10.74 -14.68 6.86
C GLN A 67 11.04 -14.68 5.36
N ALA A 68 10.05 -14.34 4.52
CA ALA A 68 10.23 -14.28 3.07
C ALA A 68 11.19 -13.15 2.62
N MET A 69 11.38 -12.14 3.46
CA MET A 69 12.30 -11.00 3.24
C MET A 69 13.64 -11.15 3.97
N ASP A 70 13.88 -12.29 4.63
CA ASP A 70 15.08 -12.56 5.45
C ASP A 70 15.27 -11.53 6.58
N LEU A 71 14.17 -11.20 7.27
CA LEU A 71 14.12 -10.26 8.39
C LEU A 71 13.90 -11.01 9.71
N ALA A 72 14.37 -10.42 10.82
CA ALA A 72 14.26 -11.02 12.14
C ALA A 72 12.83 -11.04 12.69
N GLY A 73 11.94 -10.12 12.26
CA GLY A 73 10.57 -10.06 12.75
C GLY A 73 9.65 -9.20 11.89
N GLY A 74 8.34 -9.41 12.05
CA GLY A 74 7.30 -8.71 11.30
C GLY A 74 7.25 -7.19 11.53
N ASP A 75 7.81 -6.71 12.63
CA ASP A 75 7.96 -5.29 12.95
C ASP A 75 8.95 -4.57 12.02
N GLN A 76 9.87 -5.30 11.41
CA GLN A 76 10.88 -4.74 10.50
C GLN A 76 10.38 -4.59 9.05
N VAL A 77 9.27 -5.24 8.68
CA VAL A 77 8.78 -5.32 7.29
C VAL A 77 8.56 -3.93 6.68
N GLU A 78 7.90 -3.03 7.41
CA GLU A 78 7.59 -1.68 6.91
C GLU A 78 8.87 -0.89 6.60
N GLN A 79 9.83 -0.92 7.52
CA GLN A 79 11.10 -0.21 7.34
C GLN A 79 11.91 -0.82 6.19
N ALA A 80 11.97 -2.14 6.09
CA ALA A 80 12.67 -2.83 5.01
C ALA A 80 12.08 -2.48 3.63
N LEU A 81 10.75 -2.31 3.52
CA LEU A 81 10.11 -1.86 2.28
C LEU A 81 10.49 -0.42 1.92
N LYS A 82 10.52 0.49 2.91
CA LYS A 82 10.96 1.88 2.71
C LYS A 82 12.42 1.92 2.24
N ASP A 83 13.29 1.15 2.89
CA ASP A 83 14.72 1.09 2.54
C ASP A 83 14.92 0.50 1.14
N LYS A 84 14.15 -0.52 0.77
CA LYS A 84 14.15 -1.09 -0.57
C LYS A 84 13.72 -0.08 -1.63
N SER A 85 12.65 0.66 -1.37
CA SER A 85 12.17 1.74 -2.26
C SER A 85 13.22 2.83 -2.43
N ARG A 86 13.89 3.22 -1.34
CA ARG A 86 15.00 4.19 -1.38
C ARG A 86 16.18 3.66 -2.18
N ALA A 87 16.58 2.42 -1.99
CA ALA A 87 17.69 1.79 -2.71
C ALA A 87 17.41 1.67 -4.23
N LEU A 88 16.14 1.58 -4.63
CA LEU A 88 15.69 1.59 -6.02
C LEU A 88 15.54 3.00 -6.60
N GLY A 89 15.83 4.06 -5.82
CA GLY A 89 15.69 5.45 -6.28
C GLY A 89 14.25 5.93 -6.43
N LEU A 90 13.28 5.24 -5.80
CA LEU A 90 11.88 5.66 -5.85
C LEU A 90 11.64 6.89 -4.96
N PRO A 91 10.69 7.76 -5.32
CA PRO A 91 10.23 8.86 -4.46
C PRO A 91 9.80 8.33 -3.09
N GLN A 92 10.18 9.06 -2.02
CA GLN A 92 9.99 8.58 -0.65
C GLN A 92 8.68 9.06 -0.01
N GLY A 93 7.81 9.69 -0.77
CA GLY A 93 6.50 10.15 -0.32
C GLY A 93 5.76 10.89 -1.43
N LEU A 94 4.49 11.17 -1.17
CA LEU A 94 3.60 11.85 -2.10
C LEU A 94 4.02 13.30 -2.37
N ALA A 95 4.58 13.98 -1.36
CA ALA A 95 5.09 15.34 -1.49
C ALA A 95 6.20 15.44 -2.57
N ALA A 96 7.06 14.42 -2.69
CA ALA A 96 8.09 14.36 -3.73
C ALA A 96 7.50 14.25 -5.15
N LEU A 97 6.23 13.89 -5.27
CA LEU A 97 5.48 13.82 -6.53
C LEU A 97 4.63 15.08 -6.78
N GLY A 98 4.71 16.10 -5.90
CA GLY A 98 3.91 17.32 -5.98
C GLY A 98 2.45 17.13 -5.56
N VAL A 99 2.13 16.06 -4.85
CA VAL A 99 0.80 15.86 -4.26
C VAL A 99 0.69 16.67 -2.98
N THR A 100 -0.43 17.37 -2.82
CA THR A 100 -0.71 18.25 -1.68
C THR A 100 -1.96 17.78 -0.93
N GLU A 101 -2.09 18.17 0.34
CA GLU A 101 -3.17 17.69 1.22
C GLU A 101 -4.57 18.12 0.79
N ASP A 102 -4.70 19.19 0.01
CA ASP A 102 -5.98 19.64 -0.55
C ASP A 102 -6.63 18.60 -1.49
N LEU A 103 -5.83 17.68 -2.03
CA LEU A 103 -6.33 16.56 -2.83
C LEU A 103 -6.90 15.40 -1.99
N PHE A 104 -6.60 15.34 -0.69
CA PHE A 104 -6.98 14.23 0.17
C PHE A 104 -8.46 13.90 0.15
N PRO A 105 -9.40 14.86 0.28
CA PRO A 105 -10.83 14.54 0.25
C PRO A 105 -11.24 13.85 -1.05
N ARG A 106 -10.68 14.28 -2.18
CA ARG A 106 -10.97 13.72 -3.50
C ARG A 106 -10.36 12.33 -3.65
N ILE A 107 -9.14 12.11 -3.15
CA ILE A 107 -8.47 10.80 -3.17
C ILE A 107 -9.26 9.82 -2.31
N VAL A 108 -9.68 10.20 -1.10
CA VAL A 108 -10.46 9.36 -0.19
C VAL A 108 -11.79 8.96 -0.81
N ALA A 109 -12.53 9.89 -1.41
CA ALA A 109 -13.79 9.61 -2.08
C ALA A 109 -13.62 8.57 -3.21
N GLY A 110 -12.59 8.71 -4.03
CA GLY A 110 -12.27 7.76 -5.08
C GLY A 110 -11.83 6.39 -4.55
N ALA A 111 -11.03 6.38 -3.49
CA ALA A 111 -10.54 5.13 -2.87
C ALA A 111 -11.69 4.31 -2.25
N LEU A 112 -12.65 4.96 -1.59
CA LEU A 112 -13.84 4.31 -1.04
C LEU A 112 -14.76 3.74 -2.13
N ALA A 113 -14.80 4.37 -3.29
CA ALA A 113 -15.60 3.92 -4.44
C ALA A 113 -14.90 2.83 -5.27
N ASP A 114 -13.59 2.65 -5.12
CA ASP A 114 -12.80 1.69 -5.88
C ASP A 114 -13.14 0.23 -5.49
N HIS A 115 -13.21 -0.65 -6.48
CA HIS A 115 -13.52 -2.07 -6.25
C HIS A 115 -12.50 -2.78 -5.35
N SER A 116 -11.24 -2.35 -5.36
CA SER A 116 -10.17 -2.93 -4.55
C SER A 116 -10.36 -2.67 -3.05
N HIS A 117 -11.09 -1.60 -2.68
CA HIS A 117 -11.45 -1.29 -1.29
C HIS A 117 -12.10 -2.49 -0.58
N ARG A 118 -13.01 -3.18 -1.26
CA ARG A 118 -13.78 -4.30 -0.71
C ARG A 118 -12.96 -5.57 -0.48
N THR A 119 -11.78 -5.66 -1.05
CA THR A 119 -10.90 -6.83 -0.93
C THR A 119 -9.75 -6.62 0.05
N ASN A 120 -9.74 -5.49 0.77
CA ASN A 120 -8.77 -5.27 1.83
C ASN A 120 -9.09 -6.20 3.03
N PRO A 121 -8.09 -6.78 3.71
CA PRO A 121 -8.31 -7.70 4.84
C PRO A 121 -8.94 -7.04 6.07
N ARG A 122 -9.00 -5.73 6.13
CA ARG A 122 -9.66 -4.92 7.15
C ARG A 122 -10.45 -3.81 6.49
N ASP A 123 -11.69 -3.60 6.93
CA ASP A 123 -12.50 -2.48 6.45
C ASP A 123 -11.81 -1.15 6.80
N ALA A 124 -11.73 -0.25 5.82
CA ALA A 124 -11.13 1.06 5.96
C ALA A 124 -12.20 2.15 5.88
N SER A 125 -12.26 3.01 6.89
CA SER A 125 -13.08 4.22 6.88
C SER A 125 -12.40 5.37 6.11
N ALA A 126 -13.12 6.48 5.91
CA ALA A 126 -12.55 7.71 5.36
C ALA A 126 -11.37 8.22 6.21
N ASP A 127 -11.50 8.18 7.54
CA ASP A 127 -10.44 8.60 8.47
C ASP A 127 -9.21 7.68 8.40
N ASP A 128 -9.42 6.38 8.15
CA ASP A 128 -8.29 5.45 7.94
C ASP A 128 -7.52 5.82 6.66
N TYR A 129 -8.23 6.14 5.58
CA TYR A 129 -7.59 6.59 4.34
C TYR A 129 -6.86 7.93 4.51
N LEU A 130 -7.44 8.88 5.26
CA LEU A 130 -6.75 10.14 5.57
C LEU A 130 -5.45 9.91 6.34
N ARG A 131 -5.46 8.99 7.32
CA ARG A 131 -4.23 8.60 8.05
C ARG A 131 -3.19 7.97 7.13
N MET A 132 -3.59 7.02 6.27
CA MET A 132 -2.68 6.39 5.29
C MET A 132 -2.08 7.43 4.33
N LEU A 133 -2.85 8.41 3.87
CA LEU A 133 -2.37 9.50 3.03
C LEU A 133 -1.35 10.37 3.76
N ALA A 134 -1.67 10.81 4.98
CA ALA A 134 -0.76 11.62 5.81
C ALA A 134 0.56 10.89 6.11
N GLU A 135 0.50 9.57 6.39
CA GLU A 135 1.70 8.74 6.60
C GLU A 135 2.51 8.49 5.33
N SER A 136 1.94 8.77 4.17
CA SER A 136 2.56 8.59 2.86
C SER A 136 3.10 9.90 2.25
N MET A 137 2.97 11.04 2.95
CA MET A 137 3.54 12.32 2.53
C MET A 137 5.05 12.34 2.69
#